data_23f8959ccc94b308cdaa60a831cd9a05
#
_entry.id   23f8959ccc94b308cdaa60a831cd9a05
#
_cell.length_a   1.000
_cell.length_b   1.000
_cell.length_c   1.000
_cell.angle_alpha   90.00
_cell.angle_beta   90.00
_cell.angle_gamma   90.00
#
_symmetry.space_group_name_H-M   'P 1'
#
loop_
_entity.id
_entity.type
_entity.pdbx_description
1 polymer ?
#
loop_
_entity_poly.entity_id
_entity_poly.type
_entity_poly.pdbx_seq_one_letter_code
_entity_poly.pdbx_strand_id
1 'polypeptide(L)'
;MAISLTPSQLKTICPDAPASATLPLNVVLARTGSITHLRAAMLVAQLAAASQHFRQLEEPDGWSQPMAPYFGRGWVRLTGRRQYREAAGALDLELLAHPELVTAHNAEVAAWVWNARQLHLFSDAGDVEGCTRALAGAAASPDRLTLTKALYDRACTALAGSHQLIAA
;
A
#
# COMPACT_ATOMS: atom_id res chain seq x y z
N MET A 1 -19.09 4.70 -3.61
CA MET A 1 -17.95 5.32 -4.34
C MET A 1 -16.73 5.24 -3.43
N ALA A 2 -15.55 4.91 -3.96
CA ALA A 2 -14.32 4.87 -3.17
C ALA A 2 -13.93 6.27 -2.71
N ILE A 3 -13.27 6.36 -1.55
CA ILE A 3 -12.68 7.61 -1.07
C ILE A 3 -11.52 8.00 -1.98
N SER A 4 -11.39 9.29 -2.24
CA SER A 4 -10.29 9.87 -2.99
C SER A 4 -9.54 10.86 -2.12
N LEU A 5 -8.21 10.80 -2.14
CA LEU A 5 -7.36 11.74 -1.44
C LEU A 5 -7.01 12.93 -2.32
N THR A 6 -6.92 14.09 -1.70
CA THR A 6 -6.26 15.27 -2.30
C THR A 6 -4.77 15.26 -1.97
N PRO A 7 -3.93 15.94 -2.75
CA PRO A 7 -2.50 16.11 -2.41
C PRO A 7 -2.29 16.72 -1.02
N SER A 8 -3.16 17.64 -0.60
CA SER A 8 -3.10 18.28 0.71
C SER A 8 -3.37 17.26 1.84
N GLN A 9 -4.37 16.42 1.70
CA GLN A 9 -4.64 15.33 2.67
C GLN A 9 -3.48 14.36 2.75
N LEU A 10 -2.92 13.92 1.61
CA LEU A 10 -1.74 13.07 1.61
C LEU A 10 -0.58 13.72 2.34
N LYS A 11 -0.35 15.01 2.12
CA LYS A 11 0.71 15.76 2.79
C LYS A 11 0.49 15.88 4.31
N THR A 12 -0.76 16.00 4.75
CA THR A 12 -1.13 16.01 6.18
C THR A 12 -0.85 14.66 6.83
N ILE A 13 -1.18 13.56 6.15
CA ILE A 13 -0.97 12.20 6.66
C ILE A 13 0.53 11.87 6.68
N CYS A 14 1.19 12.19 5.60
CA CYS A 14 2.56 11.78 5.30
C CYS A 14 3.33 12.96 4.69
N PRO A 15 3.91 13.85 5.51
CA PRO A 15 4.58 15.07 5.03
C PRO A 15 5.70 14.81 4.02
N ASP A 16 6.36 13.66 4.11
CA ASP A 16 7.46 13.28 3.22
C ASP A 16 7.00 12.62 1.91
N ALA A 17 5.69 12.35 1.77
CA ALA A 17 5.16 11.75 0.55
C ALA A 17 5.31 12.70 -0.65
N PRO A 18 5.77 12.19 -1.82
CA PRO A 18 5.76 12.98 -3.04
C PRO A 18 4.31 13.23 -3.50
N ALA A 19 4.02 14.44 -3.96
CA ALA A 19 2.69 14.77 -4.47
C ALA A 19 2.25 13.87 -5.63
N SER A 20 3.20 13.39 -6.42
CA SER A 20 2.98 12.44 -7.52
C SER A 20 2.40 11.09 -7.07
N ALA A 21 2.51 10.72 -5.80
CA ALA A 21 1.90 9.50 -5.26
C ALA A 21 0.38 9.58 -5.16
N THR A 22 -0.22 10.77 -5.14
CA THR A 22 -1.66 10.96 -4.92
C THR A 22 -2.51 10.26 -5.97
N LEU A 23 -2.19 10.43 -7.24
CA LEU A 23 -3.00 9.87 -8.33
C LEU A 23 -2.93 8.33 -8.38
N PRO A 24 -1.74 7.69 -8.36
CA PRO A 24 -1.65 6.24 -8.26
C PRO A 24 -2.32 5.67 -7.00
N LEU A 25 -2.20 6.37 -5.86
CA LEU A 25 -2.84 5.95 -4.61
C LEU A 25 -4.37 5.96 -4.72
N ASN A 26 -4.94 6.95 -5.40
CA ASN A 26 -6.38 6.99 -5.68
C ASN A 26 -6.83 5.83 -6.59
N VAL A 27 -5.99 5.39 -7.51
CA VAL A 27 -6.24 4.17 -8.29
C VAL A 27 -6.30 2.94 -7.38
N VAL A 28 -5.37 2.81 -6.42
CA VAL A 28 -5.38 1.71 -5.46
C VAL A 28 -6.65 1.76 -4.60
N LEU A 29 -7.00 2.92 -4.05
CA LEU A 29 -8.23 3.10 -3.25
C LEU A 29 -9.50 2.70 -4.00
N ALA A 30 -9.59 3.07 -5.27
CA ALA A 30 -10.73 2.71 -6.11
C ALA A 30 -10.78 1.19 -6.37
N ARG A 31 -9.66 0.57 -6.72
CA ARG A 31 -9.57 -0.86 -7.04
C ARG A 31 -9.75 -1.77 -5.83
N THR A 32 -9.48 -1.28 -4.62
CA THR A 32 -9.65 -2.03 -3.36
C THR A 32 -11.01 -1.82 -2.71
N GLY A 33 -11.88 -1.01 -3.30
CA GLY A 33 -13.18 -0.70 -2.72
C GLY A 33 -13.07 0.01 -1.37
N SER A 34 -12.11 0.93 -1.22
CA SER A 34 -11.92 1.71 0.01
C SER A 34 -13.00 2.79 0.14
N ILE A 35 -14.22 2.35 0.48
CA ILE A 35 -15.43 3.19 0.55
C ILE A 35 -15.63 3.87 1.89
N THR A 36 -14.88 3.50 2.92
CA THR A 36 -14.91 4.14 4.23
C THR A 36 -13.59 4.82 4.53
N HIS A 37 -13.63 5.87 5.36
CA HIS A 37 -12.41 6.55 5.80
C HIS A 37 -11.44 5.62 6.54
N LEU A 38 -11.95 4.63 7.29
CA LEU A 38 -11.13 3.63 7.98
C LEU A 38 -10.39 2.70 7.01
N ARG A 39 -11.08 2.25 5.93
CA ARG A 39 -10.43 1.44 4.88
C ARG A 39 -9.36 2.24 4.15
N ALA A 40 -9.67 3.49 3.79
CA ALA A 40 -8.70 4.36 3.14
C ALA A 40 -7.51 4.69 4.06
N ALA A 41 -7.77 5.00 5.33
CA ALA A 41 -6.73 5.28 6.32
C ALA A 41 -5.78 4.10 6.52
N MET A 42 -6.33 2.88 6.66
CA MET A 42 -5.54 1.67 6.81
C MET A 42 -4.65 1.43 5.59
N LEU A 43 -5.21 1.50 4.39
CA LEU A 43 -4.47 1.30 3.15
C LEU A 43 -3.32 2.31 3.01
N VAL A 44 -3.61 3.58 3.19
CA VAL A 44 -2.60 4.66 3.08
C VAL A 44 -1.48 4.44 4.09
N ALA A 45 -1.80 4.16 5.36
CA ALA A 45 -0.82 3.95 6.42
C ALA A 45 0.09 2.76 6.14
N GLN A 46 -0.49 1.63 5.73
CA GLN A 46 0.27 0.40 5.43
C GLN A 46 1.21 0.59 4.25
N LEU A 47 0.73 1.18 3.16
CA LEU A 47 1.56 1.42 1.97
C LEU A 47 2.66 2.45 2.23
N ALA A 48 2.35 3.53 2.97
CA ALA A 48 3.34 4.53 3.35
C ALA A 48 4.46 3.94 4.22
N ALA A 49 4.10 3.13 5.23
CA ALA A 49 5.08 2.48 6.09
C ALA A 49 5.94 1.45 5.33
N ALA A 50 5.36 0.75 4.35
CA ALA A 50 6.08 -0.25 3.54
C ALA A 50 7.07 0.37 2.55
N SER A 51 6.81 1.58 2.07
CA SER A 51 7.51 2.20 0.94
C SER A 51 8.31 3.45 1.33
N GLN A 52 8.62 3.61 2.61
CA GLN A 52 9.27 4.82 3.12
C GLN A 52 8.54 6.08 2.62
N HIS A 53 7.28 6.19 3.01
CA HIS A 53 6.44 7.35 2.66
C HIS A 53 6.22 7.52 1.15
N PHE A 54 5.98 6.40 0.44
CA PHE A 54 5.79 6.34 -1.02
C PHE A 54 7.01 6.76 -1.85
N ARG A 55 8.18 6.89 -1.23
CA ARG A 55 9.42 7.35 -1.88
C ARG A 55 10.28 6.23 -2.44
N GLN A 56 10.06 5.00 -1.99
CA GLN A 56 10.90 3.85 -2.32
C GLN A 56 10.07 2.78 -3.02
N LEU A 57 10.35 2.56 -4.30
CA LEU A 57 9.70 1.55 -5.12
C LEU A 57 10.51 0.26 -5.27
N GLU A 58 11.77 0.29 -4.90
CA GLU A 58 12.64 -0.89 -4.88
C GLU A 58 13.38 -0.97 -3.55
N GLU A 59 13.61 -2.18 -3.09
CA GLU A 59 14.38 -2.44 -1.90
C GLU A 59 15.85 -2.06 -2.14
N PRO A 60 16.48 -1.28 -1.24
CA PRO A 60 17.92 -1.00 -1.33
C PRO A 60 18.70 -2.32 -1.32
N ASP A 61 19.77 -2.36 -2.11
CA ASP A 61 20.62 -3.53 -2.21
C ASP A 61 19.90 -4.83 -2.64
N GLY A 62 18.73 -4.70 -3.29
CA GLY A 62 17.89 -5.83 -3.71
C GLY A 62 18.65 -6.86 -4.54
N TRP A 63 19.58 -6.44 -5.38
CA TRP A 63 20.42 -7.34 -6.19
C TRP A 63 21.41 -8.15 -5.35
N SER A 64 21.74 -7.72 -4.14
CA SER A 64 22.57 -8.45 -3.20
C SER A 64 21.78 -9.39 -2.29
N GLN A 65 20.46 -9.37 -2.38
CA GLN A 65 19.57 -10.22 -1.58
C GLN A 65 19.51 -11.64 -2.15
N PRO A 66 19.32 -12.67 -1.28
CA PRO A 66 19.18 -14.06 -1.73
C PRO A 66 18.01 -14.29 -2.68
N MET A 67 17.02 -13.39 -2.66
CA MET A 67 15.81 -13.48 -3.50
C MET A 67 15.97 -12.80 -4.87
N ALA A 68 17.12 -12.20 -5.17
CA ALA A 68 17.34 -11.61 -6.48
C ALA A 68 17.11 -12.63 -7.62
N PRO A 69 16.48 -12.22 -8.74
CA PRO A 69 16.04 -10.87 -9.08
C PRO A 69 14.67 -10.47 -8.50
N TYR A 70 14.03 -11.29 -7.66
CA TYR A 70 12.67 -11.11 -7.12
C TYR A 70 12.67 -10.48 -5.73
N PHE A 71 13.51 -9.45 -5.51
CA PHE A 71 13.52 -8.68 -4.28
C PHE A 71 12.34 -7.71 -4.18
N GLY A 72 12.16 -7.08 -3.01
CA GLY A 72 11.01 -6.24 -2.71
C GLY A 72 10.82 -5.05 -3.64
N ARG A 73 9.73 -5.03 -4.39
CA ARG A 73 9.34 -3.93 -5.30
C ARG A 73 7.90 -3.48 -5.06
N GLY A 74 7.65 -2.25 -5.47
CA GLY A 74 6.36 -1.58 -5.30
C GLY A 74 6.10 -1.16 -3.86
N TRP A 75 5.00 -0.45 -3.65
CA TRP A 75 4.60 0.02 -2.31
C TRP A 75 4.28 -1.12 -1.34
N VAL A 76 3.91 -2.30 -1.85
CA VAL A 76 3.62 -3.49 -1.04
C VAL A 76 4.83 -4.35 -0.75
N ARG A 77 6.00 -4.04 -1.34
CA ARG A 77 7.21 -4.85 -1.23
C ARG A 77 6.98 -6.29 -1.68
N LEU A 78 6.43 -6.46 -2.89
CA LEU A 78 6.29 -7.78 -3.50
C LEU A 78 7.65 -8.48 -3.54
N THR A 79 7.78 -9.63 -2.88
CA THR A 79 9.09 -10.28 -2.65
C THR A 79 8.98 -11.78 -2.88
N GLY A 80 10.01 -12.34 -3.53
CA GLY A 80 10.15 -13.77 -3.77
C GLY A 80 9.44 -14.26 -5.02
N ARG A 81 10.07 -15.23 -5.70
CA ARG A 81 9.64 -15.77 -6.98
C ARG A 81 8.18 -16.25 -6.98
N ARG A 82 7.72 -16.80 -5.84
CA ARG A 82 6.34 -17.28 -5.71
C ARG A 82 5.34 -16.13 -5.83
N GLN A 83 5.54 -15.04 -5.08
CA GLN A 83 4.63 -13.89 -5.12
C GLN A 83 4.65 -13.20 -6.49
N TYR A 84 5.82 -13.10 -7.12
CA TYR A 84 5.93 -12.58 -8.49
C TYR A 84 5.14 -13.44 -9.49
N ARG A 85 5.18 -14.77 -9.36
CA ARG A 85 4.42 -15.68 -10.22
C ARG A 85 2.91 -15.52 -10.01
N GLU A 86 2.47 -15.45 -8.76
CA GLU A 86 1.05 -15.27 -8.42
C GLU A 86 0.52 -13.94 -8.98
N ALA A 87 1.27 -12.85 -8.81
CA ALA A 87 0.94 -11.54 -9.37
C ALA A 87 0.95 -11.55 -10.90
N ALA A 88 1.94 -12.18 -11.52
CA ALA A 88 2.05 -12.32 -12.98
C ALA A 88 0.80 -12.96 -13.58
N GLY A 89 0.36 -14.08 -13.01
CA GLY A 89 -0.85 -14.78 -13.49
C GLY A 89 -2.14 -14.01 -13.25
N ALA A 90 -2.24 -13.30 -12.12
CA ALA A 90 -3.45 -12.54 -11.78
C ALA A 90 -3.59 -11.23 -12.59
N LEU A 91 -2.48 -10.61 -12.96
CA LEU A 91 -2.45 -9.32 -13.64
C LEU A 91 -2.14 -9.41 -15.14
N ASP A 92 -1.88 -10.61 -15.64
CA ASP A 92 -1.45 -10.84 -17.02
C ASP A 92 -0.19 -10.03 -17.39
N LEU A 93 0.81 -10.07 -16.48
CA LEU A 93 2.08 -9.37 -16.63
C LEU A 93 3.25 -10.37 -16.63
N GLU A 94 4.28 -10.12 -17.44
CA GLU A 94 5.45 -10.99 -17.54
C GLU A 94 6.47 -10.75 -16.39
N LEU A 95 6.01 -10.73 -15.14
CA LEU A 95 6.81 -10.37 -13.97
C LEU A 95 7.96 -11.35 -13.67
N LEU A 96 7.91 -12.57 -14.19
CA LEU A 96 9.01 -13.52 -14.01
C LEU A 96 10.17 -13.26 -14.97
N ALA A 97 9.86 -12.80 -16.18
CA ALA A 97 10.86 -12.40 -17.16
C ALA A 97 11.35 -10.96 -16.92
N HIS A 98 10.45 -10.11 -16.46
CA HIS A 98 10.61 -8.67 -16.27
C HIS A 98 10.17 -8.23 -14.87
N PRO A 99 10.92 -8.57 -13.81
CA PRO A 99 10.52 -8.23 -12.45
C PRO A 99 10.42 -6.72 -12.17
N GLU A 100 11.13 -5.90 -12.94
CA GLU A 100 11.05 -4.42 -12.89
C GLU A 100 9.67 -3.87 -13.25
N LEU A 101 8.84 -4.63 -13.96
CA LEU A 101 7.46 -4.24 -14.27
C LEU A 101 6.59 -4.05 -13.02
N VAL A 102 6.94 -4.64 -11.90
CA VAL A 102 6.26 -4.37 -10.61
C VAL A 102 6.29 -2.88 -10.27
N THR A 103 7.40 -2.21 -10.54
CA THR A 103 7.54 -0.76 -10.30
C THR A 103 6.66 0.05 -11.26
N ALA A 104 6.64 -0.33 -12.54
CA ALA A 104 5.82 0.33 -13.56
C ALA A 104 4.31 0.14 -13.30
N HIS A 105 3.91 -1.02 -12.80
CA HIS A 105 2.52 -1.38 -12.47
C HIS A 105 2.24 -1.35 -10.96
N ASN A 106 2.91 -0.47 -10.24
CA ASN A 106 2.88 -0.42 -8.78
C ASN A 106 1.46 -0.34 -8.19
N ALA A 107 0.58 0.48 -8.76
CA ALA A 107 -0.79 0.64 -8.27
C ALA A 107 -1.64 -0.63 -8.47
N GLU A 108 -1.51 -1.29 -9.63
CA GLU A 108 -2.21 -2.53 -9.92
C GLU A 108 -1.74 -3.66 -9.01
N VAL A 109 -0.43 -3.79 -8.82
CA VAL A 109 0.18 -4.79 -7.93
C VAL A 109 -0.25 -4.55 -6.49
N ALA A 110 -0.22 -3.30 -6.02
CA ALA A 110 -0.65 -2.96 -4.66
C ALA A 110 -2.13 -3.31 -4.42
N ALA A 111 -3.01 -2.97 -5.37
CA ALA A 111 -4.43 -3.29 -5.27
C ALA A 111 -4.68 -4.81 -5.30
N TRP A 112 -3.97 -5.54 -6.16
CA TRP A 112 -4.07 -6.99 -6.22
C TRP A 112 -3.65 -7.65 -4.90
N VAL A 113 -2.50 -7.30 -4.34
CA VAL A 113 -2.03 -7.83 -3.05
C VAL A 113 -3.05 -7.56 -1.96
N TRP A 114 -3.58 -6.33 -1.90
CA TRP A 114 -4.56 -5.93 -0.90
C TRP A 114 -5.82 -6.81 -0.95
N ASN A 115 -6.36 -7.01 -2.13
CA ASN A 115 -7.55 -7.83 -2.35
C ASN A 115 -7.28 -9.32 -2.15
N ALA A 116 -6.19 -9.85 -2.69
CA ALA A 116 -5.83 -11.26 -2.58
C ALA A 116 -5.61 -11.70 -1.13
N ARG A 117 -5.10 -10.80 -0.28
CA ARG A 117 -4.91 -11.05 1.15
C ARG A 117 -6.09 -10.60 2.02
N GLN A 118 -7.16 -10.11 1.41
CA GLN A 118 -8.38 -9.63 2.10
C GLN A 118 -8.09 -8.61 3.21
N LEU A 119 -7.14 -7.70 2.98
CA LEU A 119 -6.66 -6.77 4.01
C LEU A 119 -7.75 -5.78 4.48
N HIS A 120 -8.81 -5.61 3.70
CA HIS A 120 -9.97 -4.82 4.11
C HIS A 120 -10.65 -5.36 5.38
N LEU A 121 -10.57 -6.66 5.68
CA LEU A 121 -11.13 -7.24 6.90
C LEU A 121 -10.46 -6.67 8.16
N PHE A 122 -9.15 -6.50 8.13
CA PHE A 122 -8.42 -5.83 9.23
C PHE A 122 -8.78 -4.34 9.32
N SER A 123 -9.01 -3.70 8.17
CA SER A 123 -9.43 -2.28 8.14
C SER A 123 -10.78 -2.09 8.81
N ASP A 124 -11.74 -2.96 8.53
CA ASP A 124 -13.09 -2.90 9.10
C ASP A 124 -13.09 -3.18 10.60
N ALA A 125 -12.12 -3.98 11.08
CA ALA A 125 -11.92 -4.28 12.50
C ALA A 125 -11.04 -3.23 13.22
N GLY A 126 -10.42 -2.30 12.50
CA GLY A 126 -9.44 -1.36 13.06
C GLY A 126 -8.14 -2.03 13.54
N ASP A 127 -7.86 -3.25 13.06
CA ASP A 127 -6.71 -4.05 13.46
C ASP A 127 -5.46 -3.69 12.63
N VAL A 128 -4.78 -2.63 13.05
CA VAL A 128 -3.55 -2.17 12.40
C VAL A 128 -2.45 -3.22 12.47
N GLU A 129 -2.30 -3.88 13.63
CA GLU A 129 -1.24 -4.86 13.86
C GLU A 129 -1.44 -6.11 13.02
N GLY A 130 -2.66 -6.67 13.00
CA GLY A 130 -3.02 -7.80 12.17
C GLY A 130 -2.82 -7.50 10.68
N CYS A 131 -3.23 -6.32 10.23
CA CYS A 131 -3.01 -5.87 8.84
C CYS A 131 -1.52 -5.78 8.51
N THR A 132 -0.71 -5.18 9.40
CA THR A 132 0.73 -5.07 9.21
C THR A 132 1.40 -6.44 9.08
N ARG A 133 1.02 -7.39 9.96
CA ARG A 133 1.55 -8.76 9.90
C ARG A 133 1.11 -9.51 8.64
N ALA A 134 -0.14 -9.36 8.25
CA ALA A 134 -0.67 -9.98 7.03
C ALA A 134 -0.01 -9.45 5.76
N LEU A 135 0.32 -8.15 5.73
CA LEU A 135 0.99 -7.53 4.58
C LEU A 135 2.50 -7.80 4.57
N ALA A 136 3.17 -7.64 5.70
CA ALA A 136 4.63 -7.61 5.81
C ALA A 136 5.26 -8.96 6.21
N GLY A 137 4.48 -9.88 6.79
CA GLY A 137 5.04 -11.16 7.29
C GLY A 137 6.19 -10.92 8.27
N ALA A 138 7.33 -11.55 8.01
CA ALA A 138 8.53 -11.42 8.86
C ALA A 138 9.11 -9.99 8.92
N ALA A 139 8.77 -9.12 7.97
CA ALA A 139 9.19 -7.72 7.96
C ALA A 139 8.32 -6.80 8.85
N ALA A 140 7.35 -7.35 9.57
CA ALA A 140 6.52 -6.62 10.54
C ALA A 140 7.27 -6.36 11.84
N SER A 141 8.32 -5.53 11.77
CA SER A 141 9.12 -5.14 12.94
C SER A 141 8.33 -4.22 13.90
N PRO A 142 8.74 -4.13 15.20
CA PRO A 142 8.14 -3.19 16.14
C PRO A 142 8.18 -1.73 15.64
N ASP A 143 9.27 -1.32 15.02
CA ASP A 143 9.42 0.03 14.47
C ASP A 143 8.43 0.30 13.33
N ARG A 144 8.28 -0.68 12.43
CA ARG A 144 7.30 -0.59 11.36
C ARG A 144 5.88 -0.50 11.90
N LEU A 145 5.55 -1.29 12.92
CA LEU A 145 4.24 -1.25 13.56
C LEU A 145 3.97 0.10 14.22
N THR A 146 4.95 0.66 14.93
CA THR A 146 4.84 1.98 15.55
C THR A 146 4.62 3.07 14.50
N LEU A 147 5.39 3.05 13.42
CA LEU A 147 5.20 3.99 12.31
C LEU A 147 3.82 3.84 11.66
N THR A 148 3.38 2.61 11.41
CA THR A 148 2.09 2.36 10.78
C THR A 148 0.93 2.87 11.65
N LYS A 149 0.96 2.64 12.96
CA LYS A 149 -0.04 3.15 13.90
C LYS A 149 -0.11 4.68 13.87
N ALA A 150 1.03 5.36 13.91
CA ALA A 150 1.09 6.82 13.85
C ALA A 150 0.54 7.38 12.52
N LEU A 151 0.84 6.72 11.40
CA LEU A 151 0.30 7.10 10.08
C LEU A 151 -1.21 6.84 10.00
N TYR A 152 -1.68 5.73 10.57
CA TYR A 152 -3.10 5.39 10.61
C TYR A 152 -3.92 6.42 11.39
N ASP A 153 -3.46 6.83 12.56
CA ASP A 153 -4.13 7.85 13.39
C ASP A 153 -4.23 9.18 12.65
N ARG A 154 -3.14 9.60 12.00
CA ARG A 154 -3.15 10.82 11.15
C ARG A 154 -4.10 10.69 9.97
N ALA A 155 -4.13 9.53 9.32
CA ALA A 155 -5.02 9.28 8.19
C ALA A 155 -6.49 9.28 8.62
N CYS A 156 -6.84 8.66 9.75
CA CYS A 156 -8.18 8.70 10.29
C CYS A 156 -8.65 10.15 10.53
N THR A 157 -7.79 10.98 11.11
CA THR A 157 -8.11 12.40 11.35
C THR A 157 -8.26 13.18 10.04
N ALA A 158 -7.33 13.02 9.10
CA ALA A 158 -7.35 13.75 7.84
C ALA A 158 -8.52 13.37 6.92
N LEU A 159 -9.03 12.14 7.04
CA LEU A 159 -10.08 11.59 6.18
C LEU A 159 -11.47 11.60 6.83
N ALA A 160 -11.58 11.90 8.12
CA ALA A 160 -12.87 11.89 8.85
C ALA A 160 -13.95 12.78 8.21
N GLY A 161 -13.57 13.87 7.54
CA GLY A 161 -14.49 14.79 6.85
C GLY A 161 -14.84 14.41 5.40
N SER A 162 -14.23 13.37 4.85
CA SER A 162 -14.36 13.04 3.42
C SER A 162 -15.74 12.49 3.01
N HIS A 163 -16.60 12.17 3.97
CA HIS A 163 -17.98 11.71 3.73
C HIS A 163 -19.01 12.84 3.63
N GLN A 164 -18.67 14.09 3.95
CA GLN A 164 -19.66 15.19 4.05
C GLN A 164 -19.96 15.91 2.73
N LEU A 165 -19.31 15.58 1.63
CA LEU A 165 -19.49 16.31 0.36
C LEU A 165 -20.51 15.70 -0.61
N ILE A 166 -21.33 14.74 -0.18
CA ILE A 166 -22.36 14.09 -1.05
C ILE A 166 -23.81 14.31 -0.52
N ALA A 167 -24.02 15.20 0.42
CA ALA A 167 -25.34 15.55 0.91
C ALA A 167 -25.56 17.09 0.80
N ALA A 168 -25.64 17.56 -0.41
CA ALA A 168 -26.22 18.87 -0.74
C ALA A 168 -26.74 18.87 -2.18
#